data_6a0e44328297f989b321597c94c23ab3
#
_entry.id   6a0e44328297f989b321597c94c23ab3
#
_cell.length_a   1.000
_cell.length_b   1.000
_cell.length_c   1.000
_cell.angle_alpha   90.00
_cell.angle_beta   90.00
_cell.angle_gamma   90.00
#
_symmetry.space_group_name_H-M   'P 1'
#
loop_
_entity.id
_entity.type
_entity.pdbx_description
1 polymer ?
#
loop_
_entity_poly.entity_id
_entity_poly.type
_entity_poly.pdbx_seq_one_letter_code
_entity_poly.pdbx_strand_id
1 'polypeptide(L)'
;LKLIEKKGFLKISSGKARGIDVTTQFGRVSRDNGIDVPLVGRVAAGTPIVAEENIEGTVTLDRTLFKGDGLFTLRVRGESMQDIGVFDGDIAVVKQQPSARDGEVVVAIVEGEATLKRFFKKNDAIVLHAENPNFRDIVITSPKNVLIAGRLVGVIRKY
;
A
#
# COMPACT_ATOMS: atom_id res chain seq x y z
N LEU A 1 25.22 -33.71 0.19
CA LEU A 1 23.90 -33.62 0.87
C LEU A 1 24.05 -33.63 2.39
N LYS A 2 24.81 -34.58 2.96
CA LYS A 2 25.07 -34.66 4.41
C LYS A 2 25.78 -33.42 4.99
N LEU A 3 26.61 -32.73 4.20
CA LEU A 3 27.29 -31.50 4.61
C LEU A 3 26.32 -30.30 4.72
N ILE A 4 25.31 -30.24 3.84
CA ILE A 4 24.27 -29.24 3.84
C ILE A 4 23.30 -29.47 5.00
N GLU A 5 22.99 -30.72 5.32
CA GLU A 5 22.18 -31.09 6.49
C GLU A 5 22.86 -30.66 7.80
N LYS A 6 24.19 -30.87 7.93
CA LYS A 6 24.97 -30.45 9.10
C LYS A 6 24.97 -28.93 9.36
N LYS A 7 24.77 -28.12 8.31
CA LYS A 7 24.67 -26.66 8.38
C LYS A 7 23.24 -26.16 8.64
N GLY A 8 22.26 -27.06 8.80
CA GLY A 8 20.87 -26.71 9.08
C GLY A 8 20.07 -26.20 7.88
N PHE A 9 20.61 -26.32 6.66
CA PHE A 9 19.92 -25.92 5.43
C PHE A 9 19.03 -27.02 4.85
N LEU A 10 19.24 -28.26 5.25
CA LEU A 10 18.55 -29.42 4.69
C LEU A 10 18.33 -30.47 5.77
N LYS A 11 17.12 -30.97 5.92
CA LYS A 11 16.78 -32.09 6.77
C LYS A 11 16.31 -33.26 5.92
N ILE A 12 17.00 -34.39 6.05
CA ILE A 12 16.64 -35.61 5.35
C ILE A 12 15.87 -36.52 6.31
N SER A 13 14.59 -36.76 6.01
CA SER A 13 13.83 -37.74 6.77
C SER A 13 14.09 -39.13 6.30
N SER A 14 14.62 -39.99 7.19
CA SER A 14 14.82 -41.41 6.96
C SER A 14 13.49 -42.12 6.87
N GLY A 15 13.22 -42.80 5.74
CA GLY A 15 12.08 -43.69 5.57
C GLY A 15 11.09 -43.35 4.46
N LYS A 16 11.27 -42.22 3.76
CA LYS A 16 10.52 -41.93 2.53
C LYS A 16 11.46 -41.57 1.40
N ALA A 17 11.36 -42.29 0.29
CA ALA A 17 12.23 -42.15 -0.89
C ALA A 17 12.17 -40.76 -1.58
N ARG A 18 11.47 -39.75 -1.03
CA ARG A 18 11.29 -38.40 -1.57
C ARG A 18 11.14 -37.32 -0.48
N GLY A 19 11.70 -37.51 0.71
CA GLY A 19 11.55 -36.58 1.81
C GLY A 19 12.75 -35.66 2.02
N ILE A 20 13.03 -34.75 1.09
CA ILE A 20 13.99 -33.67 1.29
C ILE A 20 13.21 -32.44 1.68
N ASP A 21 13.24 -32.09 2.97
CA ASP A 21 12.71 -30.82 3.45
C ASP A 21 13.83 -29.78 3.49
N VAL A 22 13.71 -28.77 2.67
CA VAL A 22 14.63 -27.62 2.71
C VAL A 22 14.25 -26.74 3.89
N THR A 23 14.96 -26.90 4.99
CA THR A 23 14.86 -25.96 6.11
C THR A 23 15.81 -24.79 5.86
N THR A 24 15.31 -23.72 5.29
CA THR A 24 16.07 -22.49 5.18
C THR A 24 15.84 -21.67 6.45
N GLN A 25 16.90 -21.22 7.12
CA GLN A 25 16.80 -20.14 8.11
C GLN A 25 16.32 -18.82 7.46
N PHE A 26 16.41 -18.75 6.12
CA PHE A 26 15.84 -17.72 5.29
C PHE A 26 14.53 -18.24 4.70
N GLY A 27 13.42 -17.85 5.32
CA GLY A 27 12.10 -18.05 4.73
C GLY A 27 11.32 -19.27 5.20
N ARG A 28 11.21 -19.51 6.51
CA ARG A 28 9.89 -19.89 6.96
C ARG A 28 9.01 -18.70 6.64
N VAL A 29 8.41 -18.72 5.46
CA VAL A 29 7.15 -18.01 5.26
C VAL A 29 6.21 -18.67 6.27
N SER A 30 6.23 -18.21 7.51
CA SER A 30 5.19 -18.56 8.43
C SER A 30 3.93 -17.98 7.78
N ARG A 31 3.03 -18.85 7.36
CA ARG A 31 1.68 -18.47 6.89
C ARG A 31 0.94 -17.60 7.92
N ASP A 32 1.50 -17.44 9.10
CA ASP A 32 0.99 -16.66 10.23
C ASP A 32 1.32 -15.16 10.19
N ASN A 33 2.25 -14.70 9.33
CA ASN A 33 2.63 -13.29 9.27
C ASN A 33 1.91 -12.50 8.16
N GLY A 34 1.04 -13.15 7.39
CA GLY A 34 0.21 -12.48 6.40
C GLY A 34 -0.93 -11.70 7.04
N ILE A 35 -1.18 -10.51 6.54
CA ILE A 35 -2.39 -9.73 6.84
C ILE A 35 -3.13 -9.47 5.55
N ASP A 36 -4.41 -9.81 5.52
CA ASP A 36 -5.28 -9.52 4.40
C ASP A 36 -5.78 -8.08 4.48
N VAL A 37 -5.48 -7.31 3.46
CA VAL A 37 -5.74 -5.88 3.38
C VAL A 37 -6.67 -5.62 2.19
N PRO A 38 -7.75 -4.84 2.36
CA PRO A 38 -8.67 -4.57 1.26
C PRO A 38 -7.99 -3.81 0.13
N LEU A 39 -8.25 -4.24 -1.11
CA LEU A 39 -7.91 -3.51 -2.31
C LEU A 39 -9.11 -2.67 -2.71
N VAL A 40 -8.96 -1.36 -2.59
CA VAL A 40 -9.98 -0.39 -2.96
C VAL A 40 -9.92 -0.15 -4.46
N GLY A 41 -11.06 -0.25 -5.11
CA GLY A 41 -11.22 0.05 -6.52
C GLY A 41 -11.76 1.47 -6.74
N ARG A 42 -12.97 1.55 -7.28
CA ARG A 42 -13.64 2.85 -7.46
C ARG A 42 -14.32 3.27 -6.16
N VAL A 43 -14.11 4.50 -5.75
CA VAL A 43 -14.73 5.07 -4.55
C VAL A 43 -16.09 5.64 -4.88
N ALA A 44 -17.13 5.20 -4.17
CA ALA A 44 -18.46 5.77 -4.28
C ALA A 44 -18.54 7.09 -3.49
N ALA A 45 -19.20 8.08 -4.06
CA ALA A 45 -19.35 9.38 -3.41
C ALA A 45 -20.09 9.27 -2.08
N GLY A 46 -19.57 9.92 -1.04
CA GLY A 46 -20.20 10.00 0.29
C GLY A 46 -20.01 8.77 1.17
N THR A 47 -19.29 7.74 0.72
CA THR A 47 -18.99 6.55 1.53
C THR A 47 -17.55 6.56 2.04
N PRO A 48 -17.26 5.91 3.19
CA PRO A 48 -15.88 5.69 3.62
C PRO A 48 -15.09 4.93 2.56
N ILE A 49 -13.81 5.26 2.40
CA ILE A 49 -12.97 4.64 1.34
C ILE A 49 -12.93 3.12 1.42
N VAL A 50 -12.96 2.57 2.63
CA VAL A 50 -12.96 1.12 2.88
C VAL A 50 -14.35 0.51 3.02
N ALA A 51 -15.41 1.23 2.59
CA ALA A 51 -16.74 0.65 2.51
C ALA A 51 -16.75 -0.57 1.60
N GLU A 52 -17.54 -1.58 1.94
CA GLU A 52 -17.59 -2.86 1.24
C GLU A 52 -17.82 -2.69 -0.28
N GLU A 53 -18.67 -1.75 -0.67
CA GLU A 53 -18.98 -1.42 -2.06
C GLU A 53 -17.80 -0.86 -2.87
N ASN A 54 -16.76 -0.34 -2.19
CA ASN A 54 -15.54 0.17 -2.81
C ASN A 54 -14.44 -0.89 -2.93
N ILE A 55 -14.60 -2.05 -2.31
CA ILE A 55 -13.58 -3.10 -2.27
C ILE A 55 -13.74 -4.01 -3.48
N GLU A 56 -12.68 -4.12 -4.28
CA GLU A 56 -12.63 -5.01 -5.46
C GLU A 56 -11.84 -6.30 -5.22
N GLY A 57 -11.16 -6.43 -4.10
CA GLY A 57 -10.34 -7.60 -3.78
C GLY A 57 -9.56 -7.44 -2.49
N THR A 58 -8.59 -8.33 -2.31
CA THR A 58 -7.74 -8.39 -1.13
C THR A 58 -6.29 -8.58 -1.55
N VAL A 59 -5.37 -7.93 -0.85
CA VAL A 59 -3.93 -8.11 -0.99
C VAL A 59 -3.38 -8.63 0.33
N THR A 60 -2.65 -9.73 0.30
CA THR A 60 -1.97 -10.25 1.50
C THR A 60 -0.61 -9.58 1.64
N LEU A 61 -0.41 -8.87 2.74
CA LEU A 61 0.84 -8.17 3.08
C LEU A 61 1.56 -8.89 4.22
N ASP A 62 2.88 -8.73 4.26
CA ASP A 62 3.68 -9.21 5.39
C ASP A 62 3.66 -8.18 6.53
N ARG A 63 3.28 -8.62 7.73
CA ARG A 63 3.23 -7.78 8.94
C ARG A 63 4.60 -7.27 9.39
N THR A 64 5.67 -7.89 8.94
CA THR A 64 7.03 -7.43 9.25
C THR A 64 7.39 -6.18 8.47
N LEU A 65 6.84 -6.03 7.26
CA LEU A 65 7.03 -4.87 6.40
C LEU A 65 6.03 -3.75 6.68
N PHE A 66 4.76 -4.13 6.90
CA PHE A 66 3.67 -3.17 7.10
C PHE A 66 3.06 -3.36 8.49
N LYS A 67 3.43 -2.49 9.40
CA LYS A 67 3.00 -2.57 10.81
C LYS A 67 1.74 -1.76 11.08
N GLY A 68 0.93 -2.28 11.99
CA GLY A 68 -0.26 -1.61 12.53
C GLY A 68 -1.55 -1.96 11.81
N ASP A 69 -2.64 -1.48 12.38
CA ASP A 69 -4.00 -1.68 11.89
C ASP A 69 -4.42 -0.54 10.95
N GLY A 70 -5.55 -0.71 10.28
CA GLY A 70 -6.13 0.30 9.41
C GLY A 70 -5.36 0.50 8.10
N LEU A 71 -4.80 -0.58 7.55
CA LEU A 71 -4.21 -0.57 6.21
C LEU A 71 -5.29 -0.83 5.16
N PHE A 72 -5.15 -0.16 4.03
CA PHE A 72 -5.85 -0.50 2.79
C PHE A 72 -4.90 -0.32 1.62
N THR A 73 -5.26 -0.90 0.49
CA THR A 73 -4.50 -0.76 -0.76
C THR A 73 -5.37 -0.19 -1.85
N LEU A 74 -4.75 0.49 -2.80
CA LEU A 74 -5.43 0.93 -4.01
C LEU A 74 -4.50 0.86 -5.21
N ARG A 75 -5.09 0.64 -6.38
CA ARG A 75 -4.35 0.62 -7.64
C ARG A 75 -4.09 2.04 -8.10
N VAL A 76 -2.82 2.36 -8.31
CA VAL A 76 -2.39 3.65 -8.86
C VAL A 76 -2.81 3.74 -10.31
N ARG A 77 -3.37 4.87 -10.69
CA ARG A 77 -3.74 5.19 -12.06
C ARG A 77 -3.08 6.51 -12.47
N GLY A 78 -2.47 6.49 -13.64
CA GLY A 78 -1.77 7.65 -14.18
C GLY A 78 -0.37 7.86 -13.59
N GLU A 79 0.27 8.94 -13.98
CA GLU A 79 1.69 9.20 -13.78
C GLU A 79 1.97 10.42 -12.91
N SER A 80 0.97 10.92 -12.20
CA SER A 80 1.10 12.17 -11.44
C SER A 80 2.09 12.11 -10.28
N MET A 81 2.57 10.92 -9.90
CA MET A 81 3.50 10.69 -8.79
C MET A 81 4.78 9.95 -9.21
N GLN A 82 5.13 9.98 -10.51
CA GLN A 82 6.25 9.21 -11.04
C GLN A 82 7.62 9.66 -10.51
N ASP A 83 7.81 10.93 -10.19
CA ASP A 83 9.10 11.46 -9.74
C ASP A 83 9.52 10.95 -8.34
N ILE A 84 8.57 10.41 -7.59
CA ILE A 84 8.85 9.69 -6.34
C ILE A 84 8.80 8.16 -6.50
N GLY A 85 8.78 7.67 -7.74
CA GLY A 85 8.82 6.24 -8.03
C GLY A 85 7.48 5.51 -7.93
N VAL A 86 6.36 6.24 -7.95
CA VAL A 86 5.01 5.66 -7.98
C VAL A 86 4.47 5.76 -9.40
N PHE A 87 4.20 4.61 -10.01
CA PHE A 87 3.81 4.50 -11.42
C PHE A 87 2.42 3.93 -11.61
N ASP A 88 1.89 4.13 -12.81
CA ASP A 88 0.62 3.53 -13.20
C ASP A 88 0.64 2.00 -13.04
N GLY A 89 -0.42 1.44 -12.46
CA GLY A 89 -0.55 0.01 -12.19
C GLY A 89 0.05 -0.48 -10.87
N ASP A 90 0.81 0.35 -10.17
CA ASP A 90 1.32 0.01 -8.82
C ASP A 90 0.17 -0.21 -7.83
N ILE A 91 0.44 -0.98 -6.79
CA ILE A 91 -0.43 -1.09 -5.62
C ILE A 91 0.11 -0.20 -4.53
N ALA A 92 -0.57 0.89 -4.24
CA ALA A 92 -0.26 1.76 -3.11
C ALA A 92 -0.78 1.13 -1.82
N VAL A 93 0.10 1.02 -0.81
CA VAL A 93 -0.26 0.60 0.55
C VAL A 93 -0.43 1.86 1.39
N VAL A 94 -1.58 2.01 1.99
CA VAL A 94 -2.01 3.23 2.66
C VAL A 94 -2.44 2.92 4.08
N LYS A 95 -1.98 3.73 5.03
CA LYS A 95 -2.48 3.70 6.41
C LYS A 95 -3.58 4.74 6.57
N GLN A 96 -4.74 4.32 7.05
CA GLN A 96 -5.86 5.22 7.33
C GLN A 96 -5.45 6.27 8.35
N GLN A 97 -5.72 7.52 8.04
CA GLN A 97 -5.63 8.65 8.96
C GLN A 97 -6.51 9.78 8.44
N PRO A 98 -7.21 10.52 9.33
CA PRO A 98 -8.16 11.57 8.93
C PRO A 98 -7.49 12.92 8.66
N SER A 99 -6.20 13.05 8.93
CA SER A 99 -5.43 14.28 8.76
C SER A 99 -4.07 13.98 8.17
N ALA A 100 -3.40 15.01 7.64
CA ALA A 100 -2.08 14.91 7.06
C ALA A 100 -1.17 16.04 7.55
N ARG A 101 0.13 15.80 7.52
CA ARG A 101 1.18 16.78 7.75
C ARG A 101 1.78 17.22 6.41
N ASP A 102 2.32 18.41 6.38
CA ASP A 102 3.02 18.94 5.21
C ASP A 102 4.11 17.98 4.74
N GLY A 103 4.11 17.69 3.44
CA GLY A 103 5.06 16.80 2.81
C GLY A 103 4.68 15.32 2.80
N GLU A 104 3.64 14.89 3.52
CA GLU A 104 3.15 13.52 3.45
C GLU A 104 2.49 13.24 2.10
N VAL A 105 2.74 12.05 1.54
CA VAL A 105 2.00 11.57 0.37
C VAL A 105 0.73 10.89 0.87
N VAL A 106 -0.41 11.38 0.42
CA VAL A 106 -1.72 10.96 0.93
C VAL A 106 -2.66 10.52 -0.18
N VAL A 107 -3.61 9.70 0.19
CA VAL A 107 -4.83 9.51 -0.59
C VAL A 107 -5.85 10.53 -0.09
N ALA A 108 -6.24 11.42 -0.98
CA ALA A 108 -7.29 12.39 -0.74
C ALA A 108 -8.50 12.07 -1.63
N ILE A 109 -9.69 12.33 -1.11
CA ILE A 109 -10.93 12.27 -1.88
C ILE A 109 -11.34 13.70 -2.18
N VAL A 110 -11.35 14.04 -3.46
CA VAL A 110 -11.72 15.34 -4.00
C VAL A 110 -12.87 15.14 -4.97
N GLU A 111 -13.99 15.80 -4.73
CA GLU A 111 -15.20 15.66 -5.56
C GLU A 111 -15.66 14.21 -5.78
N GLY A 112 -15.45 13.35 -4.77
CA GLY A 112 -15.82 11.93 -4.80
C GLY A 112 -14.80 11.01 -5.46
N GLU A 113 -13.66 11.52 -5.92
CA GLU A 113 -12.61 10.72 -6.54
C GLU A 113 -11.37 10.63 -5.64
N ALA A 114 -10.82 9.42 -5.51
CA ALA A 114 -9.57 9.21 -4.80
C ALA A 114 -8.38 9.61 -5.66
N THR A 115 -7.47 10.39 -5.11
CA THR A 115 -6.23 10.80 -5.74
C THR A 115 -5.04 10.68 -4.80
N LEU A 116 -3.89 10.27 -5.32
CA LEU A 116 -2.62 10.20 -4.58
C LEU A 116 -1.80 11.45 -4.90
N LYS A 117 -1.47 12.23 -3.87
CA LYS A 117 -0.74 13.51 -4.02
C LYS A 117 0.08 13.78 -2.77
N ARG A 118 1.06 14.69 -2.88
CA ARG A 118 1.76 15.22 -1.72
C ARG A 118 0.95 16.37 -1.11
N PHE A 119 0.71 16.27 0.18
CA PHE A 119 -0.11 17.20 0.94
C PHE A 119 0.70 18.40 1.43
N PHE A 120 0.16 19.59 1.27
CA PHE A 120 0.64 20.81 1.94
C PHE A 120 -0.55 21.64 2.39
N LYS A 121 -0.43 22.22 3.58
CA LYS A 121 -1.37 23.23 4.07
C LYS A 121 -0.72 24.60 3.95
N LYS A 122 -1.33 25.49 3.17
CA LYS A 122 -0.86 26.86 2.97
C LYS A 122 -1.96 27.83 3.35
N ASN A 123 -1.75 28.58 4.46
CA ASN A 123 -2.77 29.48 5.01
C ASN A 123 -4.12 28.74 5.18
N ASP A 124 -5.15 29.18 4.47
CA ASP A 124 -6.50 28.59 4.52
C ASP A 124 -6.75 27.59 3.37
N ALA A 125 -5.74 27.26 2.57
CA ALA A 125 -5.85 26.34 1.43
C ALA A 125 -5.09 25.04 1.67
N ILE A 126 -5.59 23.95 1.09
CA ILE A 126 -4.89 22.69 0.95
C ILE A 126 -4.36 22.60 -0.47
N VAL A 127 -3.08 22.30 -0.61
CA VAL A 127 -2.44 22.05 -1.89
C VAL A 127 -2.11 20.57 -1.98
N LEU A 128 -2.67 19.90 -2.96
CA LEU A 128 -2.34 18.52 -3.32
C LEU A 128 -1.40 18.56 -4.52
N HIS A 129 -0.11 18.42 -4.21
CA HIS A 129 0.99 18.56 -5.17
C HIS A 129 1.23 17.26 -5.92
N ALA A 130 1.33 17.36 -7.24
CA ALA A 130 1.75 16.26 -8.11
C ALA A 130 3.29 16.18 -8.16
N GLU A 131 3.82 14.98 -8.03
CA GLU A 131 5.25 14.68 -8.21
C GLU A 131 5.54 14.33 -9.68
N ASN A 132 5.13 15.23 -10.56
CA ASN A 132 5.36 15.17 -11.99
C ASN A 132 5.05 16.55 -12.58
N PRO A 133 6.01 17.23 -13.25
CA PRO A 133 5.82 18.60 -13.76
C PRO A 133 4.74 18.71 -14.86
N ASN A 134 4.36 17.59 -15.48
CA ASN A 134 3.29 17.57 -16.48
C ASN A 134 1.87 17.65 -15.86
N PHE A 135 1.78 17.58 -14.54
CA PHE A 135 0.51 17.62 -13.80
C PHE A 135 0.45 18.89 -12.95
N ARG A 136 -0.71 19.50 -12.91
CA ARG A 136 -0.95 20.68 -12.07
C ARG A 136 -1.31 20.27 -10.64
N ASP A 137 -0.97 21.13 -9.70
CA ASP A 137 -1.43 21.00 -8.32
C ASP A 137 -2.94 21.23 -8.22
N ILE A 138 -3.57 20.53 -7.29
CA ILE A 138 -4.97 20.76 -6.95
C ILE A 138 -4.98 21.68 -5.72
N VAL A 139 -5.49 22.89 -5.89
CA VAL A 139 -5.61 23.89 -4.81
C VAL A 139 -7.04 23.91 -4.32
N ILE A 140 -7.25 23.64 -3.04
CA ILE A 140 -8.55 23.56 -2.39
C ILE A 140 -8.65 24.65 -1.34
N THR A 141 -9.48 25.65 -1.60
CA THR A 141 -9.70 26.79 -0.72
C THR A 141 -10.79 26.54 0.33
N SER A 142 -11.62 25.52 0.13
CA SER A 142 -12.62 25.10 1.11
C SER A 142 -12.28 23.70 1.64
N PRO A 143 -11.81 23.58 2.90
CA PRO A 143 -11.46 22.27 3.50
C PRO A 143 -12.60 21.25 3.53
N LYS A 144 -13.84 21.69 3.39
CA LYS A 144 -15.02 20.81 3.32
C LYS A 144 -15.09 19.97 2.05
N ASN A 145 -14.32 20.34 1.01
CA ASN A 145 -14.34 19.68 -0.30
C ASN A 145 -13.23 18.64 -0.46
N VAL A 146 -12.46 18.39 0.58
CA VAL A 146 -11.40 17.36 0.58
C VAL A 146 -11.50 16.51 1.83
N LEU A 147 -11.33 15.22 1.65
CA LEU A 147 -11.23 14.26 2.75
C LEU A 147 -9.91 13.51 2.61
N ILE A 148 -9.12 13.51 3.68
CA ILE A 148 -7.91 12.70 3.74
C ILE A 148 -8.32 11.30 4.17
N ALA A 149 -8.03 10.32 3.32
CA ALA A 149 -8.34 8.92 3.58
C ALA A 149 -7.18 8.18 4.26
N GLY A 150 -5.95 8.58 3.98
CA GLY A 150 -4.79 7.98 4.59
C GLY A 150 -3.47 8.45 3.99
N ARG A 151 -2.39 7.95 4.57
CA ARG A 151 -1.01 8.23 4.18
C ARG A 151 -0.38 7.04 3.47
N LEU A 152 0.34 7.29 2.37
CA LEU A 152 1.14 6.28 1.69
C LEU A 152 2.23 5.76 2.62
N VAL A 153 2.33 4.45 2.78
CA VAL A 153 3.36 3.77 3.58
C VAL A 153 4.21 2.82 2.76
N GLY A 154 3.82 2.50 1.55
CA GLY A 154 4.59 1.67 0.65
C GLY A 154 3.93 1.50 -0.71
N VAL A 155 4.68 0.91 -1.63
CA VAL A 155 4.24 0.60 -2.99
C VAL A 155 4.68 -0.81 -3.33
N ILE A 156 3.80 -1.56 -3.98
CA ILE A 156 4.08 -2.90 -4.48
C ILE A 156 3.97 -2.87 -6.00
N ARG A 157 4.99 -3.35 -6.68
CA ARG A 157 5.04 -3.49 -8.13
C ARG A 157 5.38 -4.90 -8.53
N LYS A 158 4.65 -5.39 -9.51
CA LYS A 158 4.94 -6.67 -10.16
C LYS A 158 5.39 -6.39 -11.59
N TYR A 159 6.49 -6.99 -11.96
CA TYR A 159 7.02 -6.95 -13.32
C TYR A 159 6.54 -8.13 -14.15
#